data_25c8cc07fcc56e05ee018f5dc7b0e8f6
#
_entry.id   25c8cc07fcc56e05ee018f5dc7b0e8f6
#
_cell.length_a   1.000
_cell.length_b   1.000
_cell.length_c   1.000
_cell.angle_alpha   90.00
_cell.angle_beta   90.00
_cell.angle_gamma   90.00
#
_symmetry.space_group_name_H-M   'P 1'
#
loop_
_entity.id
_entity.type
_entity.pdbx_description
1 polymer ?
#
loop_
_entity_poly.entity_id
_entity_poly.type
_entity_poly.pdbx_seq_one_letter_code
_entity_poly.pdbx_strand_id
1 'polypeptide(L)'
;LRVVYGDYTLGVHGEGFDYIFSYAQGGLESIVKNGYEWLYRCPKPAFWRALTDNDRGSKFHIKSGSWLSADMFIDCRGTQVIMDGEEQKPYAPDNNSFGGDVWADEIIVKYTYETISNPSTTVLVTYTVDASGKIQVDVHYNGVKGLPELPVLECVLSCRHLQINISIKVYPVRHIRIEKQVPKRVFTKSQI
;
A
#
# COMPACT_ATOMS: atom_id res chain seq x y z
N LEU A 1 -9.70 4.69 17.95
CA LEU A 1 -8.55 3.84 17.67
C LEU A 1 -7.52 3.99 18.77
N ARG A 2 -7.02 2.90 19.32
CA ARG A 2 -5.85 2.90 20.19
C ARG A 2 -4.60 2.77 19.34
N VAL A 3 -3.62 3.63 19.56
CA VAL A 3 -2.38 3.69 18.78
C VAL A 3 -1.20 3.28 19.64
N VAL A 4 -0.36 2.41 19.10
CA VAL A 4 0.86 1.94 19.77
C VAL A 4 2.06 2.22 18.86
N TYR A 5 2.98 3.03 19.33
CA TYR A 5 4.24 3.31 18.62
C TYR A 5 5.30 2.29 19.00
N GLY A 6 5.88 1.62 18.00
CA GLY A 6 7.06 0.79 18.13
C GLY A 6 8.23 1.37 17.33
N ASP A 7 9.43 0.84 17.54
CA ASP A 7 10.64 1.27 16.81
C ASP A 7 10.55 1.04 15.30
N TYR A 8 9.89 -0.06 14.90
CA TYR A 8 9.78 -0.51 13.52
C TYR A 8 8.36 -0.47 12.97
N THR A 9 7.37 -0.37 13.85
CA THR A 9 5.97 -0.51 13.48
C THR A 9 5.07 0.43 14.25
N LEU A 10 3.94 0.76 13.62
CA LEU A 10 2.80 1.44 14.24
C LEU A 10 1.67 0.42 14.34
N GLY A 11 1.20 0.15 15.55
CA GLY A 11 0.01 -0.63 15.82
C GLY A 11 -1.23 0.26 15.90
N VAL A 12 -2.31 -0.14 15.22
CA VAL A 12 -3.61 0.53 15.25
C VAL A 12 -4.65 -0.51 15.64
N HIS A 13 -5.26 -0.32 16.80
CA HIS A 13 -6.14 -1.28 17.43
C HIS A 13 -7.55 -0.71 17.61
N GLY A 14 -8.56 -1.52 17.37
CA GLY A 14 -9.94 -1.18 17.60
C GLY A 14 -10.78 -2.40 17.96
N GLU A 15 -12.09 -2.24 18.02
CA GLU A 15 -12.99 -3.35 18.35
C GLU A 15 -12.99 -4.39 17.23
N GLY A 16 -12.44 -5.57 17.52
CA GLY A 16 -12.38 -6.71 16.60
C GLY A 16 -11.37 -6.59 15.46
N PHE A 17 -10.45 -5.64 15.52
CA PHE A 17 -9.37 -5.53 14.54
C PHE A 17 -8.07 -5.01 15.14
N ASP A 18 -6.95 -5.46 14.55
CA ASP A 18 -5.59 -5.02 14.84
C ASP A 18 -4.83 -4.87 13.54
N TYR A 19 -4.22 -3.71 13.30
CA TYR A 19 -3.44 -3.41 12.11
C TYR A 19 -2.02 -3.04 12.50
N ILE A 20 -1.05 -3.50 11.70
CA ILE A 20 0.36 -3.15 11.89
C ILE A 20 0.89 -2.51 10.61
N PHE A 21 1.39 -1.29 10.74
CA PHE A 21 2.09 -0.56 9.69
C PHE A 21 3.59 -0.62 9.94
N SER A 22 4.36 -1.04 8.94
CA SER A 22 5.81 -1.18 9.04
C SER A 22 6.51 0.05 8.50
N TYR A 23 7.41 0.64 9.29
CA TYR A 23 8.29 1.71 8.82
C TYR A 23 9.42 1.16 7.96
N ALA A 24 9.97 0.01 8.33
CA ALA A 24 11.11 -0.60 7.64
C ALA A 24 10.73 -1.18 6.27
N GLN A 25 9.59 -1.91 6.19
CA GLN A 25 9.12 -2.46 4.92
C GLN A 25 8.35 -1.44 4.07
N GLY A 26 7.89 -0.35 4.70
CA GLY A 26 7.07 0.67 4.07
C GLY A 26 5.73 0.11 3.61
N GLY A 27 4.75 0.02 4.51
CA GLY A 27 3.39 -0.40 4.17
C GLY A 27 2.67 -1.11 5.30
N LEU A 28 1.45 -1.56 5.00
CA LEU A 28 0.60 -2.31 5.92
C LEU A 28 1.08 -3.76 5.99
N GLU A 29 1.61 -4.17 7.13
CA GLU A 29 2.23 -5.48 7.32
C GLU A 29 1.24 -6.54 7.77
N SER A 30 0.26 -6.15 8.61
CA SER A 30 -0.72 -7.08 9.17
C SER A 30 -2.11 -6.45 9.20
N ILE A 31 -3.11 -7.24 8.84
CA ILE A 31 -4.53 -6.96 9.02
C ILE A 31 -5.13 -8.15 9.76
N VAL A 32 -5.29 -8.02 11.06
CA VAL A 32 -6.04 -8.99 11.85
C VAL A 32 -7.46 -8.47 12.06
N LYS A 33 -8.45 -9.26 11.69
CA LYS A 33 -9.87 -8.96 11.94
C LYS A 33 -10.56 -10.21 12.46
N ASN A 34 -11.23 -10.07 13.60
CA ASN A 34 -11.90 -11.20 14.31
C ASN A 34 -10.94 -12.38 14.56
N GLY A 35 -9.69 -12.09 14.91
CA GLY A 35 -8.66 -13.09 15.22
C GLY A 35 -8.02 -13.78 14.00
N TYR A 36 -8.35 -13.36 12.76
CA TYR A 36 -7.78 -13.91 11.53
C TYR A 36 -6.85 -12.92 10.87
N GLU A 37 -5.60 -13.35 10.55
CA GLU A 37 -4.67 -12.60 9.72
C GLU A 37 -5.06 -12.71 8.25
N TRP A 38 -5.29 -11.55 7.63
CA TRP A 38 -5.75 -11.47 6.24
C TRP A 38 -4.63 -11.25 5.24
N LEU A 39 -3.55 -10.57 5.62
CA LEU A 39 -2.44 -10.33 4.72
C LEU A 39 -1.46 -11.52 4.71
N TYR A 40 -0.94 -11.79 3.54
CA TYR A 40 0.17 -12.70 3.34
C TYR A 40 1.51 -11.96 3.29
N ARG A 41 1.50 -10.78 2.69
CA ARG A 41 2.66 -9.89 2.58
C ARG A 41 2.22 -8.43 2.52
N CYS A 42 3.15 -7.53 2.84
CA CYS A 42 2.96 -6.10 2.75
C CYS A 42 2.59 -5.68 1.32
N PRO A 43 1.46 -4.99 1.10
CA PRO A 43 1.08 -4.46 -0.20
C PRO A 43 2.09 -3.43 -0.69
N LYS A 44 2.45 -3.52 -1.97
CA LYS A 44 3.33 -2.54 -2.62
C LYS A 44 2.77 -2.11 -3.97
N PRO A 45 3.14 -0.91 -4.46
CA PRO A 45 2.85 -0.51 -5.82
C PRO A 45 3.47 -1.46 -6.84
N ALA A 46 2.73 -1.78 -7.89
CA ALA A 46 3.20 -2.55 -9.03
C ALA A 46 2.93 -1.79 -10.33
N PHE A 47 3.84 -1.94 -11.30
CA PHE A 47 3.88 -1.14 -12.52
C PHE A 47 3.79 -1.97 -13.78
N TRP A 48 3.80 -3.29 -13.66
CA TRP A 48 3.83 -4.19 -14.79
C TRP A 48 2.68 -5.18 -14.75
N ARG A 49 2.11 -5.47 -15.93
CA ARG A 49 1.05 -6.45 -16.13
C ARG A 49 1.43 -7.47 -17.20
N ALA A 50 0.70 -8.57 -17.26
CA ALA A 50 0.82 -9.51 -18.37
C ALA A 50 0.52 -8.81 -19.71
N LEU A 51 1.35 -9.07 -20.69
CA LEU A 51 1.22 -8.49 -22.04
C LEU A 51 0.06 -9.13 -22.79
N THR A 52 -0.71 -8.31 -23.46
CA THR A 52 -1.69 -8.73 -24.45
C THR A 52 -1.02 -8.96 -25.82
N ASP A 53 -1.72 -9.59 -26.77
CA ASP A 53 -1.20 -9.76 -28.12
C ASP A 53 -1.02 -8.42 -28.86
N ASN A 54 -1.88 -7.45 -28.57
CA ASN A 54 -1.74 -6.08 -29.08
C ASN A 54 -0.48 -5.40 -28.54
N ASP A 55 -0.16 -5.60 -27.26
CA ASP A 55 1.07 -5.08 -26.64
C ASP A 55 2.32 -5.66 -27.34
N ARG A 56 2.28 -6.95 -27.66
CA ARG A 56 3.38 -7.63 -28.37
C ARG A 56 3.50 -7.10 -29.81
N GLY A 57 2.38 -6.96 -30.51
CA GLY A 57 2.32 -6.45 -31.88
C GLY A 57 2.85 -5.01 -31.99
N SER A 58 2.50 -4.14 -31.02
CA SER A 58 2.95 -2.75 -30.97
C SER A 58 4.35 -2.57 -30.39
N LYS A 59 5.00 -3.65 -29.94
CA LYS A 59 6.27 -3.64 -29.22
C LYS A 59 6.24 -2.79 -27.93
N PHE A 60 5.07 -2.73 -27.28
CA PHE A 60 4.85 -1.95 -26.08
C PHE A 60 5.82 -2.34 -24.94
N HIS A 61 6.08 -3.63 -24.76
CA HIS A 61 7.03 -4.15 -23.77
C HIS A 61 8.47 -3.63 -23.97
N ILE A 62 8.87 -3.32 -25.21
CA ILE A 62 10.18 -2.72 -25.48
C ILE A 62 10.14 -1.24 -25.13
N LYS A 63 9.09 -0.53 -25.53
CA LYS A 63 8.93 0.90 -25.30
C LYS A 63 8.80 1.23 -23.80
N SER A 64 8.07 0.40 -23.07
CA SER A 64 7.79 0.58 -21.63
C SER A 64 8.67 -0.28 -20.72
N GLY A 65 9.77 -0.83 -21.26
CA GLY A 65 10.66 -1.76 -20.54
C GLY A 65 11.27 -1.23 -19.24
N SER A 66 11.38 0.08 -19.07
CA SER A 66 11.83 0.72 -17.81
C SER A 66 10.95 0.38 -16.60
N TRP A 67 9.70 -0.06 -16.84
CA TRP A 67 8.77 -0.43 -15.80
C TRP A 67 8.82 -1.92 -15.44
N LEU A 68 9.50 -2.73 -16.27
CA LEU A 68 9.65 -4.15 -15.99
C LEU A 68 10.45 -4.34 -14.70
N SER A 69 9.87 -5.04 -13.75
CA SER A 69 10.46 -5.29 -12.42
C SER A 69 10.70 -4.04 -11.56
N ALA A 70 10.17 -2.87 -11.92
CA ALA A 70 10.32 -1.65 -11.11
C ALA A 70 9.71 -1.79 -9.71
N ASP A 71 8.70 -2.65 -9.55
CA ASP A 71 8.09 -3.01 -8.28
C ASP A 71 8.96 -3.89 -7.38
N MET A 72 9.87 -4.67 -7.96
CA MET A 72 10.77 -5.55 -7.19
C MET A 72 11.83 -4.77 -6.42
N PHE A 73 12.22 -3.61 -6.94
CA PHE A 73 13.30 -2.79 -6.41
C PHE A 73 12.81 -1.42 -5.93
N ILE A 74 11.49 -1.29 -5.71
CA ILE A 74 10.90 -0.06 -5.17
C ILE A 74 11.35 0.12 -3.72
N ASP A 75 11.75 1.34 -3.38
CA ASP A 75 12.28 1.68 -2.08
C ASP A 75 11.38 2.69 -1.35
N CYS A 76 11.07 2.42 -0.08
CA CYS A 76 10.31 3.34 0.75
C CYS A 76 11.26 4.42 1.29
N ARG A 77 11.10 5.65 0.83
CA ARG A 77 11.95 6.80 1.20
C ARG A 77 11.41 7.60 2.36
N GLY A 78 10.15 7.45 2.70
CA GLY A 78 9.56 8.21 3.79
C GLY A 78 8.23 7.65 4.25
N THR A 79 7.98 7.82 5.54
CA THR A 79 6.72 7.51 6.20
C THR A 79 6.26 8.71 6.97
N GLN A 80 4.97 9.07 6.83
CA GLN A 80 4.32 10.11 7.63
C GLN A 80 3.11 9.50 8.32
N VAL A 81 2.92 9.84 9.59
CA VAL A 81 1.75 9.46 10.38
C VAL A 81 1.00 10.72 10.76
N ILE A 82 -0.30 10.75 10.51
CA ILE A 82 -1.19 11.86 10.84
C ILE A 82 -2.32 11.29 11.69
N MET A 83 -2.58 11.86 12.85
CA MET A 83 -3.69 11.50 13.73
C MET A 83 -4.59 12.71 13.91
N ASP A 84 -5.87 12.54 13.63
CA ASP A 84 -6.89 13.59 13.76
C ASP A 84 -6.47 14.93 13.12
N GLY A 85 -5.78 14.84 11.97
CA GLY A 85 -5.29 15.99 11.20
C GLY A 85 -3.93 16.54 11.61
N GLU A 86 -3.32 16.05 12.69
CA GLU A 86 -2.00 16.49 13.16
C GLU A 86 -0.91 15.46 12.81
N GLU A 87 0.19 15.94 12.22
CA GLU A 87 1.34 15.07 11.89
C GLU A 87 2.07 14.68 13.18
N GLN A 88 2.30 13.37 13.33
CA GLN A 88 2.99 12.78 14.45
C GLN A 88 4.38 12.28 14.04
N LYS A 89 5.32 12.31 14.98
CA LYS A 89 6.60 11.63 14.76
C LYS A 89 6.40 10.12 14.97
N PRO A 90 6.67 9.29 13.95
CA PRO A 90 6.43 7.84 14.03
C PRO A 90 7.56 7.11 14.76
N TYR A 91 8.00 7.60 15.92
CA TYR A 91 9.08 7.00 16.69
C TYR A 91 8.58 6.51 18.02
N ALA A 92 9.15 5.40 18.48
CA ALA A 92 8.98 4.94 19.85
C ALA A 92 9.39 6.03 20.84
N PRO A 93 8.71 6.11 21.99
CA PRO A 93 9.16 6.98 23.09
C PRO A 93 10.59 6.63 23.52
N ASP A 94 11.37 7.63 23.88
CA ASP A 94 12.70 7.43 24.45
C ASP A 94 12.65 6.40 25.59
N ASN A 95 13.60 5.48 25.62
CA ASN A 95 13.75 4.43 26.61
C ASN A 95 12.62 3.36 26.66
N ASN A 96 11.91 3.12 25.59
CA ASN A 96 10.77 2.19 25.56
C ASN A 96 9.71 2.47 26.64
N SER A 97 9.67 3.66 27.16
CA SER A 97 8.66 4.05 28.16
C SER A 97 7.41 4.54 27.43
N PHE A 98 6.33 3.79 27.59
CA PHE A 98 5.01 4.23 27.13
C PHE A 98 4.47 5.31 28.06
N GLY A 99 4.23 6.49 27.54
CA GLY A 99 3.65 7.63 28.29
C GLY A 99 2.14 7.51 28.54
N GLY A 100 1.51 6.41 28.16
CA GLY A 100 0.08 6.16 28.24
C GLY A 100 -0.53 5.67 26.92
N ASP A 101 -1.81 5.35 26.93
CA ASP A 101 -2.56 4.99 25.74
C ASP A 101 -2.81 6.25 24.88
N VAL A 102 -2.45 6.17 23.60
CA VAL A 102 -2.75 7.21 22.62
C VAL A 102 -4.01 6.79 21.86
N TRP A 103 -4.95 7.72 21.70
CA TRP A 103 -6.22 7.49 21.04
C TRP A 103 -6.41 8.49 19.92
N ALA A 104 -7.02 8.04 18.81
CA ALA A 104 -7.39 8.86 17.66
C ALA A 104 -8.70 8.38 17.06
N ASP A 105 -9.46 9.28 16.42
CA ASP A 105 -10.65 8.94 15.66
C ASP A 105 -10.29 8.49 14.24
N GLU A 106 -9.25 9.11 13.66
CA GLU A 106 -8.73 8.78 12.34
C GLU A 106 -7.20 8.72 12.36
N ILE A 107 -6.65 7.74 11.65
CA ILE A 107 -5.21 7.63 11.43
C ILE A 107 -4.93 7.55 9.95
N ILE A 108 -4.00 8.38 9.49
CA ILE A 108 -3.50 8.38 8.11
C ILE A 108 -2.02 8.04 8.13
N VAL A 109 -1.65 6.97 7.41
CA VAL A 109 -0.25 6.58 7.22
C VAL A 109 0.09 6.72 5.74
N LYS A 110 1.11 7.55 5.44
CA LYS A 110 1.56 7.81 4.07
C LYS A 110 2.95 7.25 3.87
N TYR A 111 3.12 6.52 2.77
CA TYR A 111 4.40 5.99 2.33
C TYR A 111 4.80 6.60 1.00
N THR A 112 6.00 7.16 0.94
CA THR A 112 6.58 7.64 -0.31
C THR A 112 7.57 6.61 -0.82
N TYR A 113 7.26 6.01 -1.96
CA TYR A 113 8.13 5.05 -2.62
C TYR A 113 8.86 5.71 -3.78
N GLU A 114 10.13 5.38 -3.95
CA GLU A 114 10.95 5.77 -5.10
C GLU A 114 11.17 4.57 -6.02
N THR A 115 11.00 4.77 -7.33
CA THR A 115 11.25 3.74 -8.33
C THR A 115 12.68 3.79 -8.82
N ILE A 116 13.21 2.67 -9.30
CA ILE A 116 14.52 2.59 -9.95
C ILE A 116 14.50 3.01 -11.43
N SER A 117 13.36 3.48 -11.93
CA SER A 117 13.24 3.96 -13.30
C SER A 117 14.20 5.12 -13.59
N ASN A 118 14.55 5.36 -14.84
CA ASN A 118 15.37 6.50 -15.23
C ASN A 118 14.59 7.38 -16.23
N PRO A 119 14.24 8.63 -15.87
CA PRO A 119 14.45 9.25 -14.54
C PRO A 119 13.68 8.52 -13.42
N SER A 120 14.17 8.61 -12.17
CA SER A 120 13.44 8.09 -11.01
C SER A 120 12.16 8.88 -10.78
N THR A 121 11.17 8.23 -10.18
CA THR A 121 9.91 8.87 -9.85
C THR A 121 9.38 8.34 -8.52
N THR A 122 8.37 9.01 -7.97
CA THR A 122 7.80 8.65 -6.69
C THR A 122 6.34 8.25 -6.82
N VAL A 123 5.94 7.31 -5.97
CA VAL A 123 4.55 6.90 -5.75
C VAL A 123 4.21 7.11 -4.29
N LEU A 124 3.10 7.79 -4.03
CA LEU A 124 2.56 7.98 -2.70
C LEU A 124 1.43 6.99 -2.47
N VAL A 125 1.53 6.20 -1.41
CA VAL A 125 0.46 5.32 -0.94
C VAL A 125 -0.01 5.82 0.41
N THR A 126 -1.30 6.12 0.51
CA THR A 126 -1.93 6.63 1.72
C THR A 126 -2.95 5.63 2.23
N TYR A 127 -2.80 5.24 3.47
CA TYR A 127 -3.78 4.42 4.20
C TYR A 127 -4.50 5.31 5.18
N THR A 128 -5.83 5.35 5.10
CA THR A 128 -6.68 6.04 6.08
C THR A 128 -7.50 5.00 6.84
N VAL A 129 -7.37 4.99 8.15
CA VAL A 129 -8.10 4.09 9.06
C VAL A 129 -9.04 4.91 9.90
N ASP A 130 -10.33 4.61 9.81
CA ASP A 130 -11.35 5.24 10.65
C ASP A 130 -11.68 4.40 11.90
N ALA A 131 -12.41 4.99 12.83
CA ALA A 131 -12.80 4.36 14.09
C ALA A 131 -13.58 3.03 13.94
N SER A 132 -14.20 2.79 12.78
CA SER A 132 -14.89 1.53 12.48
C SER A 132 -13.95 0.40 12.00
N GLY A 133 -12.64 0.72 11.85
CA GLY A 133 -11.64 -0.20 11.31
C GLY A 133 -11.72 -0.35 9.78
N LYS A 134 -12.37 0.57 9.09
CA LYS A 134 -12.33 0.64 7.64
C LYS A 134 -11.00 1.23 7.21
N ILE A 135 -10.32 0.55 6.28
CA ILE A 135 -9.10 1.02 5.66
C ILE A 135 -9.44 1.54 4.26
N GLN A 136 -9.15 2.80 3.99
CA GLN A 136 -9.11 3.36 2.64
C GLN A 136 -7.66 3.42 2.18
N VAL A 137 -7.41 3.00 0.93
CA VAL A 137 -6.06 3.05 0.34
C VAL A 137 -6.11 3.93 -0.91
N ASP A 138 -5.32 4.99 -0.91
CA ASP A 138 -5.17 5.90 -2.04
C ASP A 138 -3.76 5.78 -2.59
N VAL A 139 -3.63 5.57 -3.90
CA VAL A 139 -2.34 5.48 -4.60
C VAL A 139 -2.23 6.63 -5.58
N HIS A 140 -1.20 7.45 -5.42
CA HIS A 140 -0.98 8.64 -6.24
C HIS A 140 0.37 8.60 -6.94
N TYR A 141 0.35 8.80 -8.26
CA TYR A 141 1.52 8.87 -9.12
C TYR A 141 1.44 10.10 -10.03
N ASN A 142 2.41 10.98 -9.94
CA ASN A 142 2.38 12.25 -10.69
C ASN A 142 2.94 12.13 -12.11
N GLY A 143 3.66 11.06 -12.40
CA GLY A 143 4.42 10.96 -13.65
C GLY A 143 5.62 11.92 -13.71
N VAL A 144 6.60 11.56 -14.52
CA VAL A 144 7.79 12.39 -14.76
C VAL A 144 8.07 12.41 -16.25
N LYS A 145 8.39 13.60 -16.77
CA LYS A 145 8.75 13.76 -18.18
C LYS A 145 10.00 12.95 -18.51
N GLY A 146 9.94 12.19 -19.58
CA GLY A 146 11.05 11.33 -20.02
C GLY A 146 10.85 9.85 -19.69
N LEU A 147 9.88 9.50 -18.84
CA LEU A 147 9.47 8.12 -18.65
C LEU A 147 8.53 7.67 -19.78
N PRO A 148 8.64 6.40 -20.21
CA PRO A 148 7.69 5.83 -21.14
C PRO A 148 6.31 5.65 -20.51
N GLU A 149 5.33 5.34 -21.37
CA GLU A 149 3.96 5.04 -20.92
C GLU A 149 3.96 3.95 -19.84
N LEU A 150 3.24 4.23 -18.75
CA LEU A 150 3.09 3.32 -17.63
C LEU A 150 2.12 2.20 -17.99
N PRO A 151 2.54 0.91 -17.96
CA PRO A 151 1.67 -0.21 -18.32
C PRO A 151 0.46 -0.37 -17.43
N VAL A 152 0.66 -0.13 -16.14
CA VAL A 152 -0.37 -0.18 -15.10
C VAL A 152 0.16 0.48 -13.83
N LEU A 153 -0.73 1.02 -13.01
CA LEU A 153 -0.46 1.30 -11.60
C LEU A 153 -1.44 0.51 -10.76
N GLU A 154 -0.93 -0.38 -9.96
CA GLU A 154 -1.71 -1.24 -9.06
C GLU A 154 -1.11 -1.18 -7.66
N CYS A 155 -1.95 -1.38 -6.64
CA CYS A 155 -1.49 -1.78 -5.31
C CYS A 155 -1.83 -3.27 -5.15
N VAL A 156 -0.80 -4.11 -5.04
CA VAL A 156 -1.00 -5.57 -5.00
C VAL A 156 -1.19 -6.00 -3.56
N LEU A 157 -2.42 -6.43 -3.24
CA LEU A 157 -2.74 -7.07 -1.98
C LEU A 157 -2.71 -8.59 -2.15
N SER A 158 -1.83 -9.24 -1.38
CA SER A 158 -1.82 -10.70 -1.28
C SER A 158 -2.54 -11.11 -0.01
N CYS A 159 -3.73 -11.68 -0.15
CA CYS A 159 -4.59 -12.04 0.96
C CYS A 159 -4.64 -13.56 1.19
N ARG A 160 -4.72 -13.98 2.45
CA ARG A 160 -4.88 -15.39 2.83
C ARG A 160 -6.33 -15.89 2.59
N HIS A 161 -7.31 -14.99 2.66
CA HIS A 161 -8.73 -15.29 2.51
C HIS A 161 -9.41 -14.30 1.55
N LEU A 162 -10.53 -14.71 0.92
CA LEU A 162 -11.20 -13.97 -0.17
C LEU A 162 -12.28 -12.95 0.26
N GLN A 163 -12.57 -12.81 1.55
CA GLN A 163 -13.71 -12.00 2.01
C GLN A 163 -13.28 -10.69 2.67
N ILE A 164 -12.46 -9.88 1.98
CA ILE A 164 -12.17 -8.52 2.44
C ILE A 164 -12.93 -7.55 1.54
N ASN A 165 -13.72 -6.67 2.14
CA ASN A 165 -14.26 -5.51 1.46
C ASN A 165 -13.18 -4.42 1.46
N ILE A 166 -12.47 -4.29 0.33
CA ILE A 166 -11.43 -3.30 0.16
C ILE A 166 -11.91 -2.25 -0.83
N SER A 167 -11.88 -0.98 -0.41
CA SER A 167 -12.08 0.16 -1.30
C SER A 167 -10.72 0.81 -1.54
N ILE A 168 -10.24 0.76 -2.78
CA ILE A 168 -8.97 1.39 -3.19
C ILE A 168 -9.27 2.43 -4.24
N LYS A 169 -8.76 3.65 -4.04
CA LYS A 169 -8.78 4.71 -5.04
C LYS A 169 -7.39 4.86 -5.64
N VAL A 170 -7.28 4.73 -6.96
CA VAL A 170 -6.04 4.90 -7.70
C VAL A 170 -6.18 6.07 -8.65
N TYR A 171 -5.28 7.06 -8.57
CA TYR A 171 -5.25 8.25 -9.43
C TYR A 171 -3.88 8.34 -10.13
N PRO A 172 -3.80 8.60 -11.43
CA PRO A 172 -4.86 8.62 -12.47
C PRO A 172 -5.12 7.28 -13.16
N VAL A 173 -4.49 6.17 -12.73
CA VAL A 173 -4.56 4.85 -13.40
C VAL A 173 -5.49 3.88 -12.68
N ARG A 174 -6.24 3.07 -13.46
CA ARG A 174 -7.47 2.40 -13.05
C ARG A 174 -7.37 0.90 -12.78
N HIS A 175 -6.39 0.36 -12.10
CA HIS A 175 -6.38 -1.08 -11.84
C HIS A 175 -6.01 -1.43 -10.41
N ILE A 176 -6.84 -2.27 -9.80
CA ILE A 176 -6.59 -2.90 -8.51
C ILE A 176 -6.41 -4.38 -8.76
N ARG A 177 -5.32 -4.94 -8.26
CA ARG A 177 -5.07 -6.36 -8.32
C ARG A 177 -5.08 -6.96 -6.93
N ILE A 178 -6.00 -7.88 -6.68
CA ILE A 178 -6.04 -8.70 -5.47
C ILE A 178 -5.53 -10.08 -5.84
N GLU A 179 -4.39 -10.49 -5.29
CA GLU A 179 -3.82 -11.81 -5.50
C GLU A 179 -4.15 -12.73 -4.33
N LYS A 180 -4.65 -13.93 -4.64
CA LYS A 180 -4.89 -14.99 -3.68
C LYS A 180 -3.79 -16.04 -3.77
N GLN A 181 -3.19 -16.39 -2.64
CA GLN A 181 -2.31 -17.55 -2.57
C GLN A 181 -3.09 -18.86 -2.35
N VAL A 182 -3.94 -19.23 -3.30
CA VAL A 182 -4.48 -20.60 -3.45
C VAL A 182 -4.70 -20.83 -4.95
N PRO A 183 -4.52 -22.04 -5.49
CA PRO A 183 -4.25 -22.27 -6.92
C PRO A 183 -5.41 -22.03 -7.89
N LYS A 184 -6.26 -21.03 -7.69
CA LYS A 184 -7.20 -20.56 -8.70
C LYS A 184 -7.26 -19.04 -8.72
N ARG A 185 -6.81 -18.44 -9.82
CA ARG A 185 -6.93 -17.00 -10.11
C ARG A 185 -8.41 -16.64 -10.26
N VAL A 186 -8.92 -15.77 -9.41
CA VAL A 186 -10.24 -15.15 -9.60
C VAL A 186 -10.00 -13.65 -9.80
N PHE A 187 -10.32 -13.17 -10.98
CA PHE A 187 -10.35 -11.73 -11.27
C PHE A 187 -11.73 -11.20 -10.90
N THR A 188 -11.81 -10.30 -9.95
CA THR A 188 -13.04 -9.57 -9.69
C THR A 188 -12.92 -8.18 -10.32
N LYS A 189 -13.68 -7.93 -11.40
CA LYS A 189 -13.91 -6.57 -11.88
C LYS A 189 -14.86 -5.90 -10.90
N SER A 190 -14.41 -4.89 -10.18
CA SER A 190 -15.33 -3.96 -9.53
C SER A 190 -15.83 -2.99 -10.58
N GLN A 191 -17.12 -3.03 -10.85
CA GLN A 191 -17.80 -1.95 -11.57
C GLN A 191 -17.98 -0.77 -10.61
N ILE A 192 -17.78 0.40 -11.16
CA ILE A 192 -18.04 1.72 -10.56
C ILE A 192 -19.50 1.86 -10.17
#